data_5269e9fb98ae8f1c68d59b5c4cb6c951
#
_entry.id   5269e9fb98ae8f1c68d59b5c4cb6c951
#
_cell.length_a   1.000
_cell.length_b   1.000
_cell.length_c   1.000
_cell.angle_alpha   90.00
_cell.angle_beta   90.00
_cell.angle_gamma   90.00
#
_symmetry.space_group_name_H-M   'P 1'
#
loop_
_entity.id
_entity.type
_entity.pdbx_description
1 polymer ?
#
loop_
_entity_poly.entity_id
_entity_poly.type
_entity_poly.pdbx_seq_one_letter_code
_entity_poly.pdbx_strand_id
1 'polypeptide(L)'
;LAISGLLVKTMGGPAVKPYQPEGLWEELSFGTGKTSIDFYVQDHGESLYRRGLYTFWKRTVAPPQLSVFDGGSRDMCRVRSDKTNTPLQALTLQNDVTFVEAARHLAERMMHAANDKTEDGLILAWRLALTRPPTPDELQILKKSLERHQTAFNSYPEDAAKLLGYGESARNADLDPINHAAWTMVAL
;
A
#
# COMPACT_ATOMS: atom_id res chain seq x y z
N LEU A 1 -4.48 1.20 3.26
CA LEU A 1 -5.80 0.93 2.66
C LEU A 1 -6.89 1.89 3.14
N ALA A 2 -7.02 2.16 4.45
CA ALA A 2 -8.10 3.01 4.97
C ALA A 2 -8.06 4.44 4.43
N ILE A 3 -6.89 5.09 4.51
CA ILE A 3 -6.70 6.47 4.04
C ILE A 3 -6.76 6.60 2.51
N SER A 4 -6.44 5.53 1.78
CA SER A 4 -6.56 5.52 0.31
C SER A 4 -8.00 5.35 -0.18
N GLY A 5 -8.88 4.79 0.66
CA GLY A 5 -10.25 4.47 0.28
C GLY A 5 -10.44 3.05 -0.28
N LEU A 6 -9.37 2.29 -0.48
CA LEU A 6 -9.43 0.90 -0.97
C LEU A 6 -9.97 -0.09 0.05
N LEU A 7 -9.95 0.24 1.34
CA LEU A 7 -10.33 -0.70 2.39
C LEU A 7 -11.78 -1.19 2.23
N VAL A 8 -11.95 -2.47 2.02
CA VAL A 8 -13.25 -3.16 2.06
C VAL A 8 -13.69 -3.31 3.52
N LYS A 9 -14.83 -2.70 3.86
CA LYS A 9 -15.35 -2.62 5.24
C LYS A 9 -16.21 -3.81 5.64
N THR A 10 -16.54 -4.70 4.70
CA THR A 10 -17.38 -5.88 4.95
C THR A 10 -16.82 -6.73 6.09
N MET A 11 -17.67 -7.06 7.03
CA MET A 11 -17.33 -7.89 8.20
C MET A 11 -17.77 -9.34 7.95
N GLY A 12 -16.99 -10.29 8.48
CA GLY A 12 -17.27 -11.72 8.34
C GLY A 12 -16.84 -12.29 6.97
N GLY A 13 -17.19 -13.53 6.71
CA GLY A 13 -16.80 -14.24 5.48
C GLY A 13 -15.49 -15.02 5.58
N PRO A 14 -15.07 -15.70 4.51
CA PRO A 14 -13.87 -16.51 4.48
C PRO A 14 -12.57 -15.70 4.58
N ALA A 15 -11.48 -16.37 4.89
CA ALA A 15 -10.14 -15.80 4.80
C ALA A 15 -9.80 -15.47 3.34
N VAL A 16 -8.97 -14.45 3.15
CA VAL A 16 -8.52 -13.95 1.84
C VAL A 16 -7.01 -14.05 1.69
N LYS A 17 -6.56 -14.15 0.47
CA LYS A 17 -5.15 -14.28 0.08
C LYS A 17 -4.71 -13.05 -0.72
N PRO A 18 -4.29 -11.96 -0.05
CA PRO A 18 -3.81 -10.74 -0.72
C PRO A 18 -2.47 -10.97 -1.42
N TYR A 19 -1.89 -9.91 -1.99
CA TYR A 19 -0.56 -9.94 -2.61
C TYR A 19 0.48 -10.56 -1.68
N GLN A 20 1.31 -11.44 -2.23
CA GLN A 20 2.51 -11.98 -1.58
C GLN A 20 3.61 -12.18 -2.61
N PRO A 21 4.89 -12.15 -2.20
CA PRO A 21 6.00 -12.52 -3.08
C PRO A 21 5.82 -13.92 -3.64
N GLU A 22 6.11 -14.09 -4.93
CA GLU A 22 6.09 -15.41 -5.59
C GLU A 22 7.14 -16.34 -4.96
N GLY A 23 6.85 -17.64 -4.97
CA GLY A 23 7.77 -18.68 -4.49
C GLY A 23 7.87 -18.82 -2.97
N LEU A 24 7.33 -17.88 -2.18
CA LEU A 24 7.48 -17.89 -0.72
C LEU A 24 6.90 -19.15 -0.07
N TRP A 25 5.77 -19.63 -0.58
CA TRP A 25 5.10 -20.79 0.00
C TRP A 25 5.77 -22.11 -0.39
N GLU A 26 6.24 -22.19 -1.63
CA GLU A 26 6.95 -23.33 -2.17
C GLU A 26 8.27 -23.56 -1.40
N GLU A 27 9.03 -22.51 -1.15
CA GLU A 27 10.30 -22.58 -0.40
C GLU A 27 10.10 -23.07 1.05
N LEU A 28 8.99 -22.67 1.69
CA LEU A 28 8.69 -22.99 3.08
C LEU A 28 7.73 -24.19 3.24
N SER A 29 7.32 -24.82 2.15
CA SER A 29 6.51 -26.02 2.15
C SER A 29 7.41 -27.26 2.18
N PHE A 30 7.27 -28.05 3.25
CA PHE A 30 7.88 -29.38 3.31
C PHE A 30 7.06 -30.44 2.54
N GLY A 31 6.09 -30.00 1.75
CA GLY A 31 5.19 -30.86 1.00
C GLY A 31 5.80 -31.40 -0.29
N THR A 32 5.17 -32.39 -0.85
CA THR A 32 5.59 -33.01 -2.12
C THR A 32 5.21 -32.18 -3.36
N GLY A 33 4.78 -30.93 -3.19
CA GLY A 33 4.36 -30.03 -4.27
C GLY A 33 3.08 -30.48 -4.99
N LYS A 34 2.25 -31.30 -4.36
CA LYS A 34 1.07 -31.92 -5.01
C LYS A 34 -0.26 -31.51 -4.40
N THR A 35 -0.27 -30.74 -3.31
CA THR A 35 -1.52 -30.36 -2.65
C THR A 35 -1.77 -28.86 -2.77
N SER A 36 -3.04 -28.45 -2.73
CA SER A 36 -3.46 -27.04 -2.77
C SER A 36 -2.94 -26.22 -1.57
N ILE A 37 -2.32 -26.88 -0.58
CA ILE A 37 -1.71 -26.25 0.58
C ILE A 37 -0.27 -25.80 0.29
N ASP A 38 0.35 -26.34 -0.75
CA ASP A 38 1.75 -26.09 -1.11
C ASP A 38 1.91 -24.83 -1.96
N PHE A 39 0.84 -24.39 -2.62
CA PHE A 39 0.83 -23.24 -3.51
C PHE A 39 0.02 -22.07 -2.93
N TYR A 40 0.51 -20.87 -3.13
CA TYR A 40 -0.25 -19.66 -2.86
C TYR A 40 -1.00 -19.24 -4.12
N VAL A 41 -2.31 -19.32 -4.10
CA VAL A 41 -3.16 -18.78 -5.15
C VAL A 41 -3.72 -17.47 -4.62
N GLN A 42 -3.29 -16.36 -5.17
CA GLN A 42 -3.76 -15.02 -4.81
C GLN A 42 -5.23 -14.86 -5.16
N ASP A 43 -5.99 -14.22 -4.29
CA ASP A 43 -7.34 -13.78 -4.58
C ASP A 43 -7.33 -12.49 -5.41
N HIS A 44 -8.49 -12.14 -5.99
CA HIS A 44 -8.66 -10.99 -6.87
C HIS A 44 -9.78 -10.06 -6.40
N GLY A 45 -9.82 -8.85 -6.94
CA GLY A 45 -10.86 -7.85 -6.68
C GLY A 45 -10.88 -7.41 -5.21
N GLU A 46 -12.09 -7.27 -4.65
CA GLU A 46 -12.30 -6.78 -3.28
C GLU A 46 -11.58 -7.59 -2.20
N SER A 47 -11.29 -8.86 -2.44
CA SER A 47 -10.59 -9.75 -1.52
C SER A 47 -9.18 -9.26 -1.20
N LEU A 48 -8.52 -8.56 -2.12
CA LEU A 48 -7.18 -7.99 -1.93
C LEU A 48 -7.15 -6.88 -0.88
N TYR A 49 -8.26 -6.19 -0.67
CA TYR A 49 -8.33 -4.96 0.13
C TYR A 49 -9.07 -5.13 1.45
N ARG A 50 -9.27 -6.37 1.89
CA ARG A 50 -9.88 -6.65 3.18
C ARG A 50 -8.95 -6.33 4.35
N ARG A 51 -9.53 -6.18 5.53
CA ARG A 51 -8.75 -5.98 6.77
C ARG A 51 -7.79 -7.15 7.00
N GLY A 52 -6.58 -6.89 7.48
CA GLY A 52 -5.58 -7.90 7.79
C GLY A 52 -6.04 -9.03 8.72
N LEU A 53 -7.14 -8.82 9.48
CA LEU A 53 -7.79 -9.86 10.27
C LEU A 53 -8.25 -11.05 9.41
N TYR A 54 -8.64 -10.80 8.16
CA TYR A 54 -9.13 -11.82 7.23
C TYR A 54 -8.05 -12.44 6.37
N THR A 55 -6.79 -11.94 6.46
CA THR A 55 -5.68 -12.53 5.72
C THR A 55 -5.47 -13.99 6.12
N PHE A 56 -5.42 -14.86 5.12
CA PHE A 56 -5.15 -16.27 5.33
C PHE A 56 -3.78 -16.46 5.99
N TRP A 57 -3.77 -17.25 7.06
CA TRP A 57 -2.58 -17.51 7.85
C TRP A 57 -2.21 -18.99 7.77
N LYS A 58 -1.08 -19.30 7.15
CA LYS A 58 -0.48 -20.61 7.23
C LYS A 58 0.45 -20.65 8.45
N ARG A 59 0.32 -21.66 9.31
CA ARG A 59 1.08 -21.74 10.56
C ARG A 59 2.59 -21.65 10.36
N THR A 60 3.09 -22.25 9.28
CA THR A 60 4.53 -22.26 8.93
C THR A 60 4.99 -21.03 8.16
N VAL A 61 4.06 -20.25 7.58
CA VAL A 61 4.34 -19.10 6.75
C VAL A 61 3.44 -17.96 7.20
N ALA A 62 3.94 -17.12 8.10
CA ALA A 62 3.25 -15.89 8.47
C ALA A 62 3.23 -14.93 7.27
N PRO A 63 2.12 -14.18 7.04
CA PRO A 63 2.09 -13.16 5.99
C PRO A 63 3.20 -12.13 6.19
N PRO A 64 4.13 -11.94 5.22
CA PRO A 64 5.31 -11.09 5.39
C PRO A 64 4.98 -9.67 5.83
N GLN A 65 3.98 -9.07 5.20
CA GLN A 65 3.51 -7.72 5.52
C GLN A 65 3.08 -7.59 6.99
N LEU A 66 2.35 -8.56 7.54
CA LEU A 66 1.94 -8.52 8.93
C LEU A 66 3.14 -8.71 9.87
N SER A 67 4.08 -9.59 9.52
CA SER A 67 5.28 -9.84 10.31
C SER A 67 6.19 -8.63 10.37
N VAL A 68 6.39 -7.93 9.26
CA VAL A 68 7.21 -6.70 9.19
C VAL A 68 6.63 -5.59 10.07
N PHE A 69 5.30 -5.50 10.19
CA PHE A 69 4.60 -4.49 11.02
C PHE A 69 4.19 -5.04 12.39
N ASP A 70 4.99 -5.89 13.00
CA ASP A 70 4.81 -6.41 14.35
C ASP A 70 3.51 -7.22 14.56
N GLY A 71 2.95 -7.77 13.50
CA GLY A 71 1.81 -8.69 13.56
C GLY A 71 2.19 -9.93 14.37
N GLY A 72 1.41 -10.23 15.42
CA GLY A 72 1.68 -11.39 16.29
C GLY A 72 1.67 -12.71 15.50
N SER A 73 2.56 -13.66 15.90
CA SER A 73 2.67 -14.97 15.27
C SER A 73 1.43 -15.86 15.41
N ARG A 74 0.47 -15.48 16.28
CA ARG A 74 -0.72 -16.26 16.68
C ARG A 74 -0.41 -17.57 17.41
N ASP A 75 0.86 -17.82 17.75
CA ASP A 75 1.26 -19.03 18.53
C ASP A 75 1.05 -18.84 20.02
N MET A 76 1.08 -17.60 20.50
CA MET A 76 0.94 -17.25 21.90
C MET A 76 -0.02 -16.08 22.09
N CYS A 77 -0.77 -16.10 23.20
CA CYS A 77 -1.53 -14.96 23.63
C CYS A 77 -0.59 -13.83 24.05
N ARG A 78 -0.73 -12.65 23.46
CA ARG A 78 0.02 -11.45 23.84
C ARG A 78 -0.94 -10.43 24.44
N VAL A 79 -0.60 -9.92 25.61
CA VAL A 79 -1.35 -8.84 26.26
C VAL A 79 -1.08 -7.50 25.57
N ARG A 80 0.13 -7.34 25.03
CA ARG A 80 0.57 -6.13 24.31
C ARG A 80 1.51 -6.52 23.19
N SER A 81 1.34 -5.88 22.03
CA SER A 81 2.32 -5.94 20.94
C SER A 81 3.31 -4.79 21.08
N ASP A 82 4.59 -5.10 20.98
CA ASP A 82 5.62 -4.08 20.83
C ASP A 82 5.43 -3.41 19.45
N LYS A 83 5.78 -2.12 19.39
CA LYS A 83 5.79 -1.37 18.14
C LYS A 83 7.23 -1.03 17.83
N THR A 84 7.72 -1.54 16.71
CA THR A 84 9.05 -1.24 16.23
C THR A 84 9.01 -0.18 15.14
N ASN A 85 10.15 0.46 14.88
CA ASN A 85 10.36 1.33 13.74
C ASN A 85 11.68 0.91 13.10
N THR A 86 11.59 0.17 12.01
CA THR A 86 12.74 -0.43 11.36
C THR A 86 12.90 0.06 9.92
N PRO A 87 14.14 0.10 9.39
CA PRO A 87 14.36 0.41 7.97
C PRO A 87 13.60 -0.52 7.03
N LEU A 88 13.40 -1.79 7.43
CA LEU A 88 12.64 -2.77 6.64
C LEU A 88 11.17 -2.36 6.50
N GLN A 89 10.56 -1.78 7.54
CA GLN A 89 9.18 -1.25 7.45
C GLN A 89 9.09 -0.13 6.42
N ALA A 90 10.04 0.82 6.45
CA ALA A 90 10.09 1.90 5.45
C ALA A 90 10.28 1.36 4.03
N LEU A 91 11.19 0.39 3.86
CA LEU A 91 11.43 -0.25 2.56
C LEU A 91 10.18 -0.98 2.06
N THR A 92 9.46 -1.68 2.93
CA THR A 92 8.21 -2.39 2.59
C THR A 92 7.12 -1.40 2.16
N LEU A 93 6.96 -0.27 2.86
CA LEU A 93 6.00 0.76 2.47
C LEU A 93 6.25 1.29 1.05
N GLN A 94 7.52 1.39 0.64
CA GLN A 94 7.92 1.94 -0.65
C GLN A 94 7.87 0.93 -1.80
N ASN A 95 7.94 -0.38 -1.54
CA ASN A 95 8.14 -1.38 -2.58
C ASN A 95 7.04 -2.45 -2.65
N ASP A 96 6.25 -2.63 -1.61
CA ASP A 96 5.18 -3.63 -1.62
C ASP A 96 4.00 -3.15 -2.47
N VAL A 97 3.49 -4.03 -3.31
CA VAL A 97 2.40 -3.74 -4.26
C VAL A 97 1.19 -3.14 -3.56
N THR A 98 0.80 -3.67 -2.39
CA THR A 98 -0.36 -3.19 -1.62
C THR A 98 -0.22 -1.73 -1.22
N PHE A 99 0.98 -1.31 -0.80
CA PHE A 99 1.22 0.07 -0.35
C PHE A 99 1.37 1.03 -1.52
N VAL A 100 2.05 0.62 -2.59
CA VAL A 100 2.18 1.42 -3.81
C VAL A 100 0.80 1.66 -4.45
N GLU A 101 -0.02 0.62 -4.55
CA GLU A 101 -1.39 0.73 -5.04
C GLU A 101 -2.25 1.63 -4.14
N ALA A 102 -2.14 1.47 -2.82
CA ALA A 102 -2.83 2.34 -1.87
C ALA A 102 -2.40 3.80 -1.99
N ALA A 103 -1.11 4.07 -2.19
CA ALA A 103 -0.59 5.41 -2.42
C ALA A 103 -1.14 6.02 -3.71
N ARG A 104 -1.24 5.24 -4.79
CA ARG A 104 -1.87 5.68 -6.04
C ARG A 104 -3.32 6.14 -5.83
N HIS A 105 -4.12 5.37 -5.11
CA HIS A 105 -5.50 5.77 -4.79
C HIS A 105 -5.59 6.95 -3.83
N LEU A 106 -4.64 7.07 -2.89
CA LEU A 106 -4.55 8.27 -2.07
C LEU A 106 -4.22 9.49 -2.93
N ALA A 107 -3.30 9.35 -3.89
CA ALA A 107 -2.96 10.40 -4.85
C ALA A 107 -4.19 10.86 -5.67
N GLU A 108 -5.03 9.95 -6.14
CA GLU A 108 -6.29 10.30 -6.81
C GLU A 108 -7.17 11.18 -5.91
N ARG A 109 -7.32 10.81 -4.64
CA ARG A 109 -8.07 11.61 -3.66
C ARG A 109 -7.46 12.97 -3.42
N MET A 110 -6.12 13.05 -3.35
CA MET A 110 -5.38 14.30 -3.21
C MET A 110 -5.61 15.21 -4.41
N MET A 111 -5.48 14.67 -5.63
CA MET A 111 -5.67 15.42 -6.87
C MET A 111 -7.12 15.93 -7.01
N HIS A 112 -8.11 15.12 -6.66
CA HIS A 112 -9.51 15.57 -6.64
C HIS A 112 -9.76 16.67 -5.61
N ALA A 113 -9.12 16.63 -4.46
CA ALA A 113 -9.26 17.65 -3.42
C ALA A 113 -8.47 18.92 -3.74
N ALA A 114 -7.41 18.80 -4.54
CA ALA A 114 -6.57 19.94 -4.93
C ALA A 114 -7.35 20.94 -5.80
N ASN A 115 -8.32 20.46 -6.63
CA ASN A 115 -8.99 21.28 -7.62
C ASN A 115 -7.98 22.23 -8.31
N ASP A 116 -8.04 23.54 -8.01
CA ASP A 116 -7.10 24.53 -8.52
C ASP A 116 -5.94 24.86 -7.56
N LYS A 117 -5.92 24.27 -6.37
CA LYS A 117 -4.92 24.55 -5.31
C LYS A 117 -4.22 23.28 -4.84
N THR A 118 -3.02 23.06 -5.35
CA THR A 118 -2.14 21.93 -4.95
C THR A 118 -2.04 21.76 -3.44
N GLU A 119 -2.05 22.85 -2.68
CA GLU A 119 -1.94 22.83 -1.22
C GLU A 119 -3.09 22.04 -0.57
N ASP A 120 -4.32 22.18 -1.06
CA ASP A 120 -5.49 21.56 -0.45
C ASP A 120 -5.40 20.03 -0.50
N GLY A 121 -4.88 19.48 -1.61
CA GLY A 121 -4.60 18.05 -1.74
C GLY A 121 -3.52 17.55 -0.78
N LEU A 122 -2.43 18.30 -0.62
CA LEU A 122 -1.35 17.97 0.30
C LEU A 122 -1.82 18.04 1.78
N ILE A 123 -2.61 19.07 2.12
CA ILE A 123 -3.21 19.21 3.45
C ILE A 123 -4.17 18.08 3.74
N LEU A 124 -4.98 17.65 2.76
CA LEU A 124 -5.88 16.51 2.92
C LEU A 124 -5.10 15.24 3.28
N ALA A 125 -4.06 14.90 2.51
CA ALA A 125 -3.25 13.71 2.77
C ALA A 125 -2.63 13.74 4.18
N TRP A 126 -2.07 14.88 4.56
CA TRP A 126 -1.47 15.07 5.88
C TRP A 126 -2.47 14.88 7.01
N ARG A 127 -3.68 15.44 6.86
CA ARG A 127 -4.78 15.24 7.83
C ARG A 127 -5.24 13.79 7.92
N LEU A 128 -5.33 13.09 6.79
CA LEU A 128 -5.72 11.69 6.75
C LEU A 128 -4.68 10.78 7.43
N ALA A 129 -3.39 11.09 7.27
CA ALA A 129 -2.30 10.30 7.82
C ALA A 129 -2.02 10.63 9.29
N LEU A 130 -1.98 11.92 9.65
CA LEU A 130 -1.50 12.39 10.95
C LEU A 130 -2.57 13.07 11.82
N THR A 131 -3.81 13.18 11.34
CA THR A 131 -4.97 13.76 12.06
C THR A 131 -4.82 15.23 12.47
N ARG A 132 -3.81 15.94 11.94
CA ARG A 132 -3.56 17.36 12.12
C ARG A 132 -3.21 18.05 10.79
N PRO A 133 -3.33 19.35 10.66
CA PRO A 133 -2.82 20.06 9.50
C PRO A 133 -1.27 20.05 9.50
N PRO A 134 -0.62 20.17 8.32
CA PRO A 134 0.81 20.37 8.24
C PRO A 134 1.19 21.77 8.75
N THR A 135 2.39 21.90 9.29
CA THR A 135 3.01 23.21 9.52
C THR A 135 3.44 23.85 8.18
N PRO A 136 3.71 25.17 8.13
CA PRO A 136 4.20 25.81 6.91
C PRO A 136 5.47 25.16 6.33
N ASP A 137 6.39 24.74 7.18
CA ASP A 137 7.64 24.09 6.77
C ASP A 137 7.38 22.69 6.21
N GLU A 138 6.52 21.89 6.87
CA GLU A 138 6.10 20.58 6.38
C GLU A 138 5.41 20.68 5.01
N LEU A 139 4.51 21.65 4.85
CA LEU A 139 3.84 21.90 3.58
C LEU A 139 4.83 22.29 2.48
N GLN A 140 5.85 23.11 2.81
CA GLN A 140 6.88 23.48 1.85
C GLN A 140 7.73 22.27 1.41
N ILE A 141 8.04 21.35 2.33
CA ILE A 141 8.76 20.10 2.02
C ILE A 141 7.94 19.25 1.06
N LEU A 142 6.62 19.09 1.32
CA LEU A 142 5.73 18.32 0.44
C LEU A 142 5.64 18.93 -0.97
N LYS A 143 5.53 20.25 -1.08
CA LYS A 143 5.51 20.96 -2.37
C LYS A 143 6.80 20.71 -3.16
N LYS A 144 7.96 20.89 -2.52
CA LYS A 144 9.26 20.61 -3.16
C LYS A 144 9.41 19.16 -3.59
N SER A 145 8.89 18.23 -2.78
CA SER A 145 8.86 16.81 -3.14
C SER A 145 8.02 16.57 -4.38
N LEU A 146 6.83 17.16 -4.46
CA LEU A 146 5.95 17.05 -5.62
C LEU A 146 6.60 17.60 -6.88
N GLU A 147 7.16 18.81 -6.83
CA GLU A 147 7.87 19.46 -7.94
C GLU A 147 9.03 18.61 -8.45
N ARG A 148 9.81 18.03 -7.52
CA ARG A 148 10.91 17.14 -7.85
C ARG A 148 10.43 15.90 -8.61
N HIS A 149 9.35 15.27 -8.15
CA HIS A 149 8.80 14.07 -8.79
C HIS A 149 8.15 14.40 -10.14
N GLN A 150 7.46 15.53 -10.26
CA GLN A 150 6.96 16.02 -11.56
C GLN A 150 8.09 16.21 -12.55
N THR A 151 9.19 16.83 -12.15
CA THR A 151 10.37 17.03 -13.02
C THR A 151 10.97 15.68 -13.43
N ALA A 152 11.11 14.74 -12.50
CA ALA A 152 11.65 13.42 -12.79
C ALA A 152 10.77 12.64 -13.79
N PHE A 153 9.47 12.57 -13.57
CA PHE A 153 8.57 11.84 -14.48
C PHE A 153 8.33 12.53 -15.81
N ASN A 154 8.48 13.85 -15.90
CA ASN A 154 8.54 14.54 -17.18
C ASN A 154 9.76 14.10 -18.01
N SER A 155 10.88 13.83 -17.35
CA SER A 155 12.10 13.32 -18.02
C SER A 155 12.02 11.83 -18.37
N TYR A 156 11.26 11.05 -17.60
CA TYR A 156 11.10 9.60 -17.75
C TYR A 156 9.62 9.17 -17.68
N PRO A 157 8.81 9.45 -18.72
CA PRO A 157 7.37 9.15 -18.70
C PRO A 157 7.04 7.67 -18.61
N GLU A 158 7.92 6.81 -19.11
CA GLU A 158 7.77 5.36 -19.02
C GLU A 158 7.82 4.83 -17.59
N ASP A 159 8.58 5.47 -16.71
CA ASP A 159 8.65 5.09 -15.30
C ASP A 159 7.37 5.51 -14.55
N ALA A 160 6.74 6.61 -14.94
CA ALA A 160 5.40 6.97 -14.46
C ALA A 160 4.37 5.89 -14.83
N ALA A 161 4.38 5.41 -16.07
CA ALA A 161 3.47 4.34 -16.50
C ALA A 161 3.70 3.03 -15.75
N LYS A 162 4.97 2.65 -15.51
CA LYS A 162 5.32 1.46 -14.71
C LYS A 162 4.80 1.60 -13.27
N LEU A 163 5.06 2.73 -12.61
CA LEU A 163 4.60 2.98 -11.23
C LEU A 163 3.08 2.87 -11.13
N LEU A 164 2.35 3.48 -12.05
CA LEU A 164 0.89 3.47 -12.05
C LEU A 164 0.28 2.11 -12.45
N GLY A 165 1.08 1.21 -13.00
CA GLY A 165 0.69 -0.15 -13.36
C GLY A 165 0.72 -1.15 -12.19
N TYR A 166 1.25 -0.76 -11.02
CA TYR A 166 1.26 -1.65 -9.85
C TYR A 166 -0.14 -1.83 -9.25
N GLY A 167 -0.44 -3.08 -8.88
CA GLY A 167 -1.72 -3.46 -8.30
C GLY A 167 -2.79 -3.81 -9.34
N GLU A 168 -3.92 -4.32 -8.86
CA GLU A 168 -5.01 -4.83 -9.70
C GLU A 168 -6.12 -3.80 -9.93
N SER A 169 -6.27 -2.84 -9.02
CA SER A 169 -7.31 -1.82 -9.14
C SER A 169 -7.07 -0.91 -10.35
N ALA A 170 -8.14 -0.58 -11.07
CA ALA A 170 -8.05 0.28 -12.23
C ALA A 170 -7.60 1.70 -11.82
N ARG A 171 -6.70 2.27 -12.60
CA ARG A 171 -6.31 3.68 -12.51
C ARG A 171 -7.43 4.57 -13.05
N ASN A 172 -7.62 5.73 -12.45
CA ASN A 172 -8.45 6.77 -13.09
C ASN A 172 -7.76 7.28 -14.38
N ALA A 173 -8.37 6.96 -15.52
CA ALA A 173 -7.82 7.30 -16.84
C ALA A 173 -7.90 8.81 -17.18
N ASP A 174 -8.77 9.56 -16.50
CA ASP A 174 -8.95 11.00 -16.73
C ASP A 174 -7.79 11.84 -16.16
N LEU A 175 -6.98 11.25 -15.26
CA LEU A 175 -5.85 11.94 -14.65
C LEU A 175 -4.60 11.84 -15.53
N ASP A 176 -3.89 12.95 -15.68
CA ASP A 176 -2.59 12.98 -16.35
C ASP A 176 -1.60 12.02 -15.69
N PRO A 177 -1.00 11.07 -16.44
CA PRO A 177 -0.15 10.04 -15.87
C PRO A 177 1.08 10.58 -15.11
N ILE A 178 1.70 11.62 -15.62
CA ILE A 178 2.91 12.20 -15.03
C ILE A 178 2.59 12.83 -13.68
N ASN A 179 1.54 13.66 -13.64
CA ASN A 179 1.08 14.26 -12.39
C ASN A 179 0.61 13.18 -11.41
N HIS A 180 -0.18 12.21 -11.87
CA HIS A 180 -0.66 11.13 -11.01
C HIS A 180 0.49 10.34 -10.38
N ALA A 181 1.53 9.99 -11.14
CA ALA A 181 2.71 9.32 -10.62
C ALA A 181 3.47 10.19 -9.61
N ALA A 182 3.62 11.50 -9.87
CA ALA A 182 4.27 12.42 -8.95
C ALA A 182 3.50 12.53 -7.61
N TRP A 183 2.20 12.64 -7.65
CA TRP A 183 1.35 12.63 -6.46
C TRP A 183 1.39 11.30 -5.72
N THR A 184 1.49 10.18 -6.44
CA THR A 184 1.68 8.84 -5.85
C THR A 184 2.96 8.76 -5.04
N MET A 185 4.08 9.31 -5.56
CA MET A 185 5.35 9.35 -4.83
C MET A 185 5.33 10.24 -3.59
N VAL A 186 4.47 11.25 -3.56
CA VAL A 186 4.27 12.08 -2.35
C VAL A 186 3.38 11.37 -1.32
N ALA A 187 2.49 10.50 -1.78
CA ALA A 187 1.57 9.73 -0.94
C ALA A 187 2.23 8.48 -0.32
N LEU A 188 3.38 8.05 -0.86
CA LEU A 188 4.21 6.95 -0.41
C LEU A 188 5.12 7.39 0.75
#